data_09e92d9063165458ec6661fab996c457
#
_entry.id   09e92d9063165458ec6661fab996c457
#
_cell.length_a   1.000
_cell.length_b   1.000
_cell.length_c   1.000
_cell.angle_alpha   90.00
_cell.angle_beta   90.00
_cell.angle_gamma   90.00
#
_symmetry.space_group_name_H-M   'P 1'
#
loop_
_entity.id
_entity.type
_entity.pdbx_description
1 polymer ?
#
loop_
_entity_poly.entity_id
_entity_poly.type
_entity_poly.pdbx_seq_one_letter_code
_entity_poly.pdbx_strand_id
1 'polypeptide(L)'
;MIELNDEFIRKETIELANDGPRVHTTQYETKVPRLHKCYLLFFSIIISSLTIAVPFLTDAANGLQSQNLYIGMMLTKGQVPYSDTFTTGGLFYFVIIALSYYLGSTLWLVFVQVFCFYLSGLYLYKLINYMTGFQKVALTFSISYYLLSVSLGFGGLYPTQLAMPFILISAWFLTKYFACLVKDEAFILFGFVGALAMLIDPSTLIFWSFACVTVFSYNISQKHLARGFYQLLASIFGMILVFYTAGYFILNLQVLNPYLSQTMIYPFTFFKSGNLSLLFGLAIQLFFALGLGLLTGMENVIRRFKNNSD
;
A
#
# COMPACT_ATOMS: atom_id res chain seq x y z
N MET A 1 -28.03 -24.35 -0.76
CA MET A 1 -27.24 -23.12 -1.05
C MET A 1 -25.78 -23.19 -0.57
N ILE A 2 -25.43 -24.03 0.40
CA ILE A 2 -24.07 -24.30 0.90
C ILE A 2 -23.30 -25.25 -0.05
N GLU A 3 -23.94 -26.25 -0.61
CA GLU A 3 -23.32 -27.23 -1.51
C GLU A 3 -22.83 -26.67 -2.85
N LEU A 4 -23.55 -25.68 -3.41
CA LEU A 4 -23.15 -25.02 -4.68
C LEU A 4 -21.85 -24.21 -4.55
N ASN A 5 -21.58 -23.68 -3.35
CA ASN A 5 -20.37 -22.91 -3.09
C ASN A 5 -19.14 -23.84 -2.93
N ASP A 6 -19.33 -25.00 -2.35
CA ASP A 6 -18.28 -26.01 -2.19
C ASP A 6 -17.89 -26.65 -3.53
N GLU A 7 -18.85 -26.83 -4.43
CA GLU A 7 -18.58 -27.39 -5.76
C GLU A 7 -17.86 -26.40 -6.68
N PHE A 8 -18.17 -25.11 -6.58
CA PHE A 8 -17.47 -24.05 -7.30
C PHE A 8 -16.04 -23.89 -6.81
N ILE A 9 -15.83 -23.89 -5.50
CA ILE A 9 -14.51 -23.86 -4.88
C ILE A 9 -13.69 -25.10 -5.25
N ARG A 10 -14.34 -26.26 -5.30
CA ARG A 10 -13.69 -27.53 -5.69
C ARG A 10 -13.28 -27.55 -7.16
N LYS A 11 -14.10 -27.00 -8.07
CA LYS A 11 -13.76 -26.87 -9.49
C LYS A 11 -12.61 -25.89 -9.73
N GLU A 12 -12.65 -24.72 -9.10
CA GLU A 12 -11.57 -23.73 -9.19
C GLU A 12 -10.25 -24.28 -8.59
N THR A 13 -10.35 -25.06 -7.52
CA THR A 13 -9.20 -25.76 -6.92
C THR A 13 -8.66 -26.84 -7.84
N ILE A 14 -9.51 -27.55 -8.58
CA ILE A 14 -9.10 -28.62 -9.51
C ILE A 14 -8.49 -28.06 -10.80
N GLU A 15 -8.98 -26.94 -11.33
CA GLU A 15 -8.36 -26.29 -12.49
C GLU A 15 -7.00 -25.68 -12.20
N LEU A 16 -6.83 -25.09 -11.03
CA LEU A 16 -5.52 -24.66 -10.52
C LEU A 16 -4.59 -25.85 -10.19
N ALA A 17 -5.17 -27.11 -10.07
CA ALA A 17 -4.48 -28.35 -9.72
C ALA A 17 -3.53 -28.86 -10.77
N ASN A 18 -3.62 -28.46 -12.02
CA ASN A 18 -2.73 -28.94 -13.06
C ASN A 18 -1.38 -28.22 -13.17
N ASP A 19 -1.19 -27.09 -12.45
CA ASP A 19 -0.03 -26.20 -12.67
C ASP A 19 1.01 -26.14 -11.54
N GLY A 20 1.00 -27.01 -10.54
CA GLY A 20 2.06 -27.02 -9.51
C GLY A 20 1.71 -27.67 -8.17
N PRO A 21 2.68 -27.87 -7.28
CA PRO A 21 2.48 -28.53 -5.99
C PRO A 21 1.55 -27.73 -5.09
N ARG A 22 0.43 -28.37 -4.71
CA ARG A 22 -0.65 -27.74 -3.94
C ARG A 22 -0.64 -28.10 -2.49
N VAL A 23 -0.99 -27.11 -1.71
CA VAL A 23 -1.32 -27.32 -0.30
C VAL A 23 -2.75 -26.84 -0.10
N HIS A 24 -3.62 -27.80 0.28
CA HIS A 24 -4.97 -27.48 0.75
C HIS A 24 -4.89 -26.66 2.04
N THR A 25 -4.97 -25.35 1.93
CA THR A 25 -5.27 -24.51 3.09
C THR A 25 -6.78 -24.37 3.17
N THR A 26 -7.38 -24.73 4.30
CA THR A 26 -8.74 -24.36 4.64
C THR A 26 -8.86 -22.85 4.48
N GLN A 27 -9.58 -22.41 3.44
CA GLN A 27 -9.82 -21.00 3.19
C GLN A 27 -10.69 -20.45 4.30
N TYR A 28 -10.08 -19.72 5.23
CA TYR A 28 -10.87 -18.86 6.08
C TYR A 28 -11.49 -17.78 5.19
N GLU A 29 -12.81 -17.80 5.09
CA GLU A 29 -13.54 -16.82 4.31
C GLU A 29 -13.24 -15.42 4.86
N THR A 30 -12.50 -14.63 4.11
CA THR A 30 -12.05 -13.29 4.50
C THR A 30 -13.13 -12.24 4.33
N LYS A 31 -14.40 -12.65 4.37
CA LYS A 31 -15.53 -11.73 4.34
C LYS A 31 -15.56 -10.90 5.63
N VAL A 32 -15.43 -9.59 5.46
CA VAL A 32 -15.56 -8.65 6.58
C VAL A 32 -17.04 -8.51 6.93
N PRO A 33 -17.46 -8.76 8.18
CA PRO A 33 -18.86 -8.57 8.61
C PRO A 33 -19.34 -7.14 8.37
N ARG A 34 -20.60 -6.95 8.06
CA ARG A 34 -21.18 -5.63 7.80
C ARG A 34 -20.97 -4.66 8.97
N LEU A 35 -21.15 -5.15 10.19
CA LEU A 35 -20.95 -4.36 11.41
C LEU A 35 -19.49 -3.86 11.54
N HIS A 36 -18.50 -4.73 11.25
CA HIS A 36 -17.09 -4.34 11.30
C HIS A 36 -16.74 -3.30 10.21
N LYS A 37 -17.35 -3.41 9.03
CA LYS A 37 -17.19 -2.38 7.98
C LYS A 37 -17.72 -1.03 8.44
N CYS A 38 -18.87 -1.01 9.12
CA CYS A 38 -19.44 0.22 9.69
C CYS A 38 -18.51 0.82 10.76
N TYR A 39 -17.94 0.01 11.64
CA TYR A 39 -16.97 0.50 12.63
C TYR A 39 -15.72 1.08 11.97
N LEU A 40 -15.14 0.38 11.00
CA LEU A 40 -13.96 0.88 10.27
C LEU A 40 -14.27 2.20 9.53
N LEU A 41 -15.43 2.32 8.91
CA LEU A 41 -15.85 3.55 8.25
C LEU A 41 -16.05 4.69 9.28
N PHE A 42 -16.72 4.42 10.39
CA PHE A 42 -16.95 5.41 11.44
C PHE A 42 -15.63 5.96 12.01
N PHE A 43 -14.70 5.07 12.39
CA PHE A 43 -13.39 5.48 12.88
C PHE A 43 -12.58 6.23 11.82
N SER A 44 -12.64 5.83 10.55
CA SER A 44 -11.94 6.53 9.48
C SER A 44 -12.47 7.95 9.29
N ILE A 45 -13.79 8.18 9.41
CA ILE A 45 -14.40 9.52 9.35
C ILE A 45 -13.94 10.38 10.53
N ILE A 46 -14.04 9.88 11.75
CA ILE A 46 -13.64 10.63 12.95
C ILE A 46 -12.19 11.05 12.85
N ILE A 47 -11.29 10.10 12.56
CA ILE A 47 -9.86 10.35 12.54
C ILE A 47 -9.48 11.33 11.42
N SER A 48 -10.05 11.16 10.24
CA SER A 48 -9.76 12.07 9.13
C SER A 48 -10.25 13.49 9.42
N SER A 49 -11.42 13.62 10.05
CA SER A 49 -11.96 14.94 10.43
C SER A 49 -11.17 15.63 11.53
N LEU A 50 -10.53 14.85 12.42
CA LEU A 50 -9.68 15.39 13.49
C LEU A 50 -8.26 15.72 13.04
N THR A 51 -7.78 15.10 11.96
CA THR A 51 -6.38 15.23 11.53
C THR A 51 -6.17 16.25 10.41
N ILE A 52 -7.17 16.51 9.57
CA ILE A 52 -7.09 17.52 8.52
C ILE A 52 -7.68 18.83 9.02
N ALA A 53 -6.99 19.94 8.76
CA ALA A 53 -7.52 21.28 9.02
C ALA A 53 -8.75 21.53 8.15
N VAL A 54 -9.91 21.57 8.77
CA VAL A 54 -11.20 21.84 8.13
C VAL A 54 -11.77 23.10 8.75
N PRO A 55 -12.24 24.07 7.95
CA PRO A 55 -12.94 25.24 8.48
C PRO A 55 -14.03 24.79 9.47
N PHE A 56 -14.12 25.46 10.61
CA PHE A 56 -15.05 25.21 11.72
C PHE A 56 -14.78 23.99 12.64
N LEU A 57 -13.87 23.08 12.27
CA LEU A 57 -13.53 21.91 13.10
C LEU A 57 -12.12 22.00 13.68
N THR A 58 -11.14 22.30 12.85
CA THR A 58 -9.74 22.41 13.23
C THR A 58 -9.10 23.58 12.48
N ASP A 59 -8.73 24.64 13.21
CA ASP A 59 -8.15 25.84 12.58
C ASP A 59 -6.63 25.73 12.35
N ALA A 60 -5.96 24.82 13.05
CA ALA A 60 -4.50 24.72 13.00
C ALA A 60 -4.03 23.50 12.19
N ALA A 61 -3.52 23.76 10.99
CA ALA A 61 -2.69 22.80 10.28
C ALA A 61 -1.33 22.68 10.95
N ASN A 62 -0.81 21.46 11.11
CA ASN A 62 0.59 21.28 11.54
C ASN A 62 1.54 21.79 10.45
N GLY A 63 2.83 21.99 10.78
CA GLY A 63 3.81 22.56 9.86
C GLY A 63 3.95 21.77 8.55
N LEU A 64 3.91 20.44 8.60
CA LEU A 64 3.98 19.59 7.40
C LEU A 64 2.71 19.70 6.55
N GLN A 65 1.54 19.72 7.18
CA GLN A 65 0.28 19.88 6.48
C GLN A 65 0.21 21.22 5.77
N SER A 66 0.64 22.30 6.46
CA SER A 66 0.71 23.65 5.89
C SER A 66 1.66 23.72 4.70
N GLN A 67 2.83 23.07 4.78
CA GLN A 67 3.78 22.98 3.68
C GLN A 67 3.16 22.26 2.48
N ASN A 68 2.52 21.11 2.68
CA ASN A 68 1.91 20.34 1.61
C ASN A 68 0.74 21.09 0.96
N LEU A 69 -0.10 21.74 1.77
CA LEU A 69 -1.17 22.60 1.26
C LEU A 69 -0.62 23.77 0.44
N TYR A 70 0.45 24.42 0.92
CA TYR A 70 1.11 25.50 0.19
C TYR A 70 1.63 25.04 -1.18
N ILE A 71 2.31 23.88 -1.26
CA ILE A 71 2.80 23.33 -2.53
C ILE A 71 1.63 23.03 -3.48
N GLY A 72 0.54 22.44 -2.97
CA GLY A 72 -0.66 22.22 -3.79
C GLY A 72 -1.29 23.51 -4.31
N MET A 73 -1.31 24.59 -3.49
CA MET A 73 -1.76 25.91 -3.94
C MET A 73 -0.84 26.48 -5.02
N MET A 74 0.48 26.36 -4.87
CA MET A 74 1.44 26.86 -5.86
C MET A 74 1.32 26.11 -7.19
N LEU A 75 1.02 24.82 -7.16
CA LEU A 75 0.74 24.04 -8.37
C LEU A 75 -0.48 24.60 -9.13
N THR A 76 -1.54 25.05 -8.43
CA THR A 76 -2.70 25.66 -9.08
C THR A 76 -2.41 27.03 -9.69
N LYS A 77 -1.34 27.71 -9.24
CA LYS A 77 -0.85 28.98 -9.78
C LYS A 77 0.17 28.79 -10.93
N GLY A 78 0.39 27.56 -11.38
CA GLY A 78 1.31 27.26 -12.47
C GLY A 78 2.78 27.09 -12.05
N GLN A 79 3.08 27.11 -10.76
CA GLN A 79 4.41 26.78 -10.28
C GLN A 79 4.64 25.27 -10.35
N VAL A 80 5.86 24.88 -10.66
CA VAL A 80 6.22 23.48 -10.90
C VAL A 80 6.85 22.89 -9.64
N PRO A 81 6.25 21.83 -9.06
CA PRO A 81 6.88 21.12 -7.93
C PRO A 81 8.29 20.64 -8.30
N TYR A 82 9.15 20.53 -7.32
CA TYR A 82 10.55 20.12 -7.42
C TYR A 82 11.49 21.15 -8.09
N SER A 83 11.01 22.00 -8.99
CA SER A 83 11.80 23.10 -9.58
C SER A 83 11.69 24.36 -8.71
N ASP A 84 10.46 24.78 -8.46
CA ASP A 84 10.17 26.04 -7.75
C ASP A 84 10.03 25.83 -6.24
N THR A 85 9.70 24.61 -5.82
CA THR A 85 9.50 24.24 -4.41
C THR A 85 10.19 22.94 -4.09
N PHE A 86 10.88 22.89 -2.94
CA PHE A 86 11.49 21.65 -2.45
C PHE A 86 10.42 20.74 -1.84
N THR A 87 10.39 19.47 -2.27
CA THR A 87 9.48 18.47 -1.72
C THR A 87 9.95 17.04 -1.96
N THR A 88 9.65 16.15 -1.01
CA THR A 88 9.93 14.72 -1.08
C THR A 88 8.71 13.85 -1.43
N GLY A 89 7.51 14.44 -1.44
CA GLY A 89 6.27 13.76 -1.83
C GLY A 89 6.23 13.45 -3.32
N GLY A 90 5.41 12.50 -3.72
CA GLY A 90 5.26 12.13 -5.12
C GLY A 90 4.39 13.13 -5.91
N LEU A 91 4.51 13.11 -7.23
CA LEU A 91 3.78 14.02 -8.11
C LEU A 91 2.25 13.88 -7.96
N PHE A 92 1.76 12.66 -7.93
CA PHE A 92 0.32 12.39 -7.83
C PHE A 92 -0.27 12.85 -6.49
N TYR A 93 0.53 12.82 -5.42
CA TYR A 93 0.14 13.37 -4.13
C TYR A 93 -0.19 14.85 -4.22
N PHE A 94 0.65 15.66 -4.87
CA PHE A 94 0.40 17.10 -5.01
C PHE A 94 -0.75 17.41 -5.97
N VAL A 95 -0.98 16.58 -6.98
CA VAL A 95 -2.18 16.70 -7.83
C VAL A 95 -3.46 16.52 -7.00
N ILE A 96 -3.49 15.54 -6.09
CA ILE A 96 -4.64 15.33 -5.18
C ILE A 96 -4.87 16.55 -4.29
N ILE A 97 -3.80 17.16 -3.76
CA ILE A 97 -3.92 18.37 -2.93
C ILE A 97 -4.33 19.56 -3.77
N ALA A 98 -3.74 19.77 -4.95
CA ALA A 98 -4.09 20.86 -5.84
C ALA A 98 -5.57 20.83 -6.23
N LEU A 99 -6.14 19.64 -6.40
CA LEU A 99 -7.56 19.48 -6.71
C LEU A 99 -8.46 20.09 -5.61
N SER A 100 -8.04 20.11 -4.33
CA SER A 100 -8.80 20.74 -3.26
C SER A 100 -8.97 22.26 -3.47
N TYR A 101 -7.97 22.91 -4.04
CA TYR A 101 -8.04 24.33 -4.35
C TYR A 101 -8.98 24.63 -5.52
N TYR A 102 -9.01 23.78 -6.53
CA TYR A 102 -9.99 23.90 -7.62
C TYR A 102 -11.43 23.65 -7.14
N LEU A 103 -11.60 22.73 -6.17
CA LEU A 103 -12.90 22.47 -5.55
C LEU A 103 -13.27 23.49 -4.47
N GLY A 104 -12.35 24.41 -4.11
CA GLY A 104 -12.57 25.47 -3.14
C GLY A 104 -12.71 25.01 -1.69
N SER A 105 -12.35 23.78 -1.37
CA SER A 105 -12.50 23.27 0.02
C SER A 105 -11.53 22.14 0.35
N THR A 106 -10.98 22.16 1.59
CA THR A 106 -10.21 21.06 2.18
C THR A 106 -11.07 19.84 2.52
N LEU A 107 -12.40 19.93 2.46
CA LEU A 107 -13.31 18.78 2.63
C LEU A 107 -13.02 17.68 1.62
N TRP A 108 -12.56 18.01 0.43
CA TRP A 108 -12.09 17.03 -0.54
C TRP A 108 -10.98 16.14 0.03
N LEU A 109 -10.01 16.75 0.72
CA LEU A 109 -8.88 16.03 1.30
C LEU A 109 -9.32 15.13 2.45
N VAL A 110 -10.30 15.58 3.26
CA VAL A 110 -10.93 14.73 4.28
C VAL A 110 -11.57 13.51 3.63
N PHE A 111 -12.33 13.73 2.55
CA PHE A 111 -12.97 12.62 1.82
C PHE A 111 -11.95 11.61 1.28
N VAL A 112 -10.88 12.09 0.65
CA VAL A 112 -9.80 11.24 0.14
C VAL A 112 -9.13 10.48 1.28
N GLN A 113 -8.86 11.13 2.39
CA GLN A 113 -8.23 10.49 3.55
C GLN A 113 -9.15 9.45 4.20
N VAL A 114 -10.45 9.74 4.35
CA VAL A 114 -11.46 8.76 4.81
C VAL A 114 -11.43 7.52 3.92
N PHE A 115 -11.42 7.71 2.62
CA PHE A 115 -11.38 6.60 1.66
C PHE A 115 -10.10 5.77 1.81
N CYS A 116 -8.95 6.44 1.91
CA CYS A 116 -7.66 5.76 2.09
C CYS A 116 -7.59 5.02 3.42
N PHE A 117 -8.01 5.63 4.54
CA PHE A 117 -8.05 4.95 5.83
C PHE A 117 -9.02 3.77 5.82
N TYR A 118 -10.21 3.95 5.28
CA TYR A 118 -11.19 2.87 5.20
C TYR A 118 -10.69 1.67 4.41
N LEU A 119 -10.09 1.90 3.23
CA LEU A 119 -9.47 0.83 2.46
C LEU A 119 -8.31 0.17 3.21
N SER A 120 -7.43 0.96 3.81
CA SER A 120 -6.32 0.44 4.62
C SER A 120 -6.82 -0.45 5.74
N GLY A 121 -7.82 0.01 6.50
CA GLY A 121 -8.42 -0.78 7.57
C GLY A 121 -9.07 -2.07 7.09
N LEU A 122 -9.76 -2.03 5.95
CA LEU A 122 -10.38 -3.23 5.36
C LEU A 122 -9.34 -4.28 4.96
N TYR A 123 -8.26 -3.86 4.28
CA TYR A 123 -7.25 -4.80 3.82
C TYR A 123 -6.36 -5.28 4.97
N LEU A 124 -6.07 -4.43 5.96
CA LEU A 124 -5.41 -4.83 7.18
C LEU A 124 -6.25 -5.86 7.96
N TYR A 125 -7.55 -5.60 8.09
CA TYR A 125 -8.49 -6.56 8.70
C TYR A 125 -8.45 -7.90 8.00
N LYS A 126 -8.55 -7.93 6.65
CA LYS A 126 -8.50 -9.18 5.88
C LYS A 126 -7.20 -9.93 6.11
N LEU A 127 -6.09 -9.21 6.10
CA LEU A 127 -4.76 -9.78 6.28
C LEU A 127 -4.61 -10.40 7.67
N ILE A 128 -4.98 -9.68 8.72
CA ILE A 128 -4.89 -10.19 10.10
C ILE A 128 -5.89 -11.32 10.34
N ASN A 129 -7.13 -11.19 9.81
CA ASN A 129 -8.12 -12.25 9.93
C ASN A 129 -7.66 -13.55 9.23
N TYR A 130 -7.02 -13.42 8.07
CA TYR A 130 -6.44 -14.58 7.37
C TYR A 130 -5.35 -15.27 8.18
N MET A 131 -4.51 -14.48 8.87
CA MET A 131 -3.39 -15.00 9.65
C MET A 131 -3.80 -15.59 11.00
N THR A 132 -4.73 -14.94 11.69
CA THR A 132 -5.10 -15.31 13.06
C THR A 132 -6.36 -16.16 13.14
N GLY A 133 -7.24 -16.08 12.14
CA GLY A 133 -8.58 -16.69 12.18
C GLY A 133 -9.58 -15.98 13.11
N PHE A 134 -9.16 -14.92 13.83
CA PHE A 134 -9.98 -14.26 14.85
C PHE A 134 -10.45 -12.87 14.39
N GLN A 135 -11.74 -12.75 14.08
CA GLN A 135 -12.34 -11.48 13.61
C GLN A 135 -12.20 -10.32 14.61
N LYS A 136 -12.29 -10.61 15.93
CA LYS A 136 -12.13 -9.59 16.98
C LYS A 136 -10.72 -9.03 17.01
N VAL A 137 -9.71 -9.89 16.89
CA VAL A 137 -8.29 -9.50 16.83
C VAL A 137 -8.05 -8.62 15.59
N ALA A 138 -8.57 -9.03 14.43
CA ALA A 138 -8.45 -8.26 13.21
C ALA A 138 -9.07 -6.86 13.32
N LEU A 139 -10.24 -6.74 13.95
CA LEU A 139 -10.89 -5.45 14.18
C LEU A 139 -10.05 -4.57 15.12
N THR A 140 -9.60 -5.13 16.25
CA THR A 140 -8.78 -4.38 17.23
C THR A 140 -7.51 -3.84 16.59
N PHE A 141 -6.78 -4.67 15.84
CA PHE A 141 -5.56 -4.22 15.14
C PHE A 141 -5.84 -3.14 14.10
N SER A 142 -6.96 -3.23 13.36
CA SER A 142 -7.31 -2.21 12.37
C SER A 142 -7.67 -0.87 13.04
N ILE A 143 -8.36 -0.88 14.18
CA ILE A 143 -8.65 0.33 14.95
C ILE A 143 -7.36 0.87 15.59
N SER A 144 -6.50 0.00 16.13
CA SER A 144 -5.20 0.41 16.68
C SER A 144 -4.32 1.08 15.62
N TYR A 145 -4.34 0.59 14.38
CA TYR A 145 -3.64 1.24 13.27
C TYR A 145 -4.12 2.69 13.07
N TYR A 146 -5.43 2.94 13.11
CA TYR A 146 -5.96 4.31 12.99
C TYR A 146 -5.49 5.21 14.14
N LEU A 147 -5.58 4.73 15.38
CA LEU A 147 -5.15 5.48 16.57
C LEU A 147 -3.66 5.76 16.55
N LEU A 148 -2.84 4.78 16.18
CA LEU A 148 -1.40 4.94 16.04
C LEU A 148 -1.03 5.94 14.95
N SER A 149 -1.77 5.96 13.84
CA SER A 149 -1.53 6.93 12.75
C SER A 149 -1.71 8.37 13.21
N VAL A 150 -2.56 8.62 14.21
CA VAL A 150 -2.74 9.95 14.81
C VAL A 150 -1.67 10.24 15.86
N SER A 151 -1.43 9.29 16.76
CA SER A 151 -0.55 9.49 17.93
C SER A 151 0.93 9.63 17.54
N LEU A 152 1.34 9.04 16.43
CA LEU A 152 2.72 9.11 15.92
C LEU A 152 3.01 10.41 15.14
N GLY A 153 2.12 11.39 15.20
CA GLY A 153 2.32 12.69 14.58
C GLY A 153 2.11 12.74 13.07
N PHE A 154 1.55 11.68 12.49
CA PHE A 154 1.10 11.69 11.09
C PHE A 154 -0.19 12.51 10.94
N GLY A 155 -0.19 13.73 11.44
CA GLY A 155 -1.36 14.59 11.56
C GLY A 155 -1.95 15.03 10.23
N GLY A 156 -2.57 14.11 9.50
CA GLY A 156 -3.27 14.36 8.24
C GLY A 156 -2.37 14.79 7.07
N LEU A 157 -2.77 14.46 5.86
CA LEU A 157 -2.05 14.80 4.62
C LEU A 157 -0.57 14.36 4.63
N TYR A 158 -0.30 13.16 5.08
CA TYR A 158 1.02 12.57 4.94
C TYR A 158 1.04 11.67 3.70
N PRO A 159 2.03 11.78 2.79
CA PRO A 159 2.06 10.98 1.56
C PRO A 159 1.93 9.48 1.82
N THR A 160 2.61 8.97 2.85
CA THR A 160 2.59 7.55 3.22
C THR A 160 1.18 7.07 3.64
N GLN A 161 0.37 7.92 4.28
CA GLN A 161 -1.01 7.57 4.64
C GLN A 161 -1.89 7.34 3.40
N LEU A 162 -1.70 8.16 2.38
CA LEU A 162 -2.41 8.05 1.10
C LEU A 162 -1.90 6.86 0.26
N ALA A 163 -0.63 6.49 0.41
CA ALA A 163 -0.03 5.32 -0.24
C ALA A 163 -0.35 3.98 0.46
N MET A 164 -0.70 4.02 1.76
CA MET A 164 -0.92 2.82 2.59
C MET A 164 -1.98 1.84 2.05
N PRO A 165 -3.15 2.27 1.53
CA PRO A 165 -4.10 1.33 0.95
C PRO A 165 -3.50 0.50 -0.18
N PHE A 166 -2.66 1.07 -1.02
CA PHE A 166 -2.00 0.37 -2.13
C PHE A 166 -0.99 -0.67 -1.61
N ILE A 167 -0.25 -0.33 -0.54
CA ILE A 167 0.66 -1.27 0.13
C ILE A 167 -0.11 -2.46 0.70
N LEU A 168 -1.21 -2.20 1.41
CA LEU A 168 -2.02 -3.25 2.05
C LEU A 168 -2.80 -4.10 1.04
N ILE A 169 -3.27 -3.51 -0.07
CA ILE A 169 -3.86 -4.24 -1.21
C ILE A 169 -2.81 -5.18 -1.80
N SER A 170 -1.58 -4.69 -2.00
CA SER A 170 -0.49 -5.49 -2.54
C SER A 170 -0.03 -6.58 -1.58
N ALA A 171 0.01 -6.29 -0.27
CA ALA A 171 0.28 -7.28 0.76
C ALA A 171 -0.78 -8.40 0.76
N TRP A 172 -2.06 -8.03 0.64
CA TRP A 172 -3.16 -8.98 0.50
C TRP A 172 -3.06 -9.80 -0.79
N PHE A 173 -2.67 -9.16 -1.90
CA PHE A 173 -2.41 -9.85 -3.15
C PHE A 173 -1.31 -10.90 -3.00
N LEU A 174 -0.18 -10.53 -2.38
CA LEU A 174 0.93 -11.46 -2.12
C LEU A 174 0.51 -12.63 -1.22
N THR A 175 -0.29 -12.35 -0.17
CA THR A 175 -0.82 -13.41 0.69
C THR A 175 -1.64 -14.43 -0.11
N LYS A 176 -2.51 -13.95 -0.99
CA LYS A 176 -3.27 -14.82 -1.90
C LYS A 176 -2.38 -15.55 -2.90
N TYR A 177 -1.35 -14.90 -3.40
CA TYR A 177 -0.41 -15.52 -4.32
C TYR A 177 0.34 -16.69 -3.67
N PHE A 178 0.84 -16.50 -2.45
CA PHE A 178 1.50 -17.59 -1.71
C PHE A 178 0.53 -18.72 -1.30
N ALA A 179 -0.76 -18.40 -1.20
CA ALA A 179 -1.82 -19.40 -1.03
C ALA A 179 -2.26 -20.08 -2.35
N CYS A 180 -1.59 -19.78 -3.48
CA CYS A 180 -1.90 -20.30 -4.82
C CYS A 180 -3.31 -19.94 -5.33
N LEU A 181 -3.86 -18.79 -4.92
CA LEU A 181 -5.21 -18.32 -5.28
C LEU A 181 -5.20 -17.25 -6.36
N VAL A 182 -4.05 -16.91 -6.92
CA VAL A 182 -3.90 -15.80 -7.88
C VAL A 182 -3.18 -16.31 -9.12
N LYS A 183 -3.66 -15.87 -10.29
CA LYS A 183 -3.05 -16.16 -11.59
C LYS A 183 -1.83 -15.26 -11.83
N ASP A 184 -0.90 -15.75 -12.64
CA ASP A 184 0.35 -15.03 -12.92
C ASP A 184 0.14 -13.68 -13.64
N GLU A 185 -0.89 -13.56 -14.49
CA GLU A 185 -1.23 -12.32 -15.21
C GLU A 185 -1.62 -11.18 -14.25
N ALA A 186 -2.12 -11.51 -13.07
CA ALA A 186 -2.51 -10.52 -12.07
C ALA A 186 -1.32 -9.71 -11.51
N PHE A 187 -0.07 -10.13 -11.78
CA PHE A 187 1.11 -9.35 -11.46
C PHE A 187 1.20 -8.04 -12.24
N ILE A 188 0.51 -7.91 -13.37
CA ILE A 188 0.36 -6.62 -14.07
C ILE A 188 -0.37 -5.62 -13.15
N LEU A 189 -1.47 -6.04 -12.52
CA LEU A 189 -2.20 -5.19 -11.56
C LEU A 189 -1.38 -4.88 -10.31
N PHE A 190 -0.59 -5.85 -9.84
CA PHE A 190 0.33 -5.63 -8.72
C PHE A 190 1.36 -4.53 -9.05
N GLY A 191 1.96 -4.56 -10.24
CA GLY A 191 2.87 -3.52 -10.72
C GLY A 191 2.17 -2.17 -10.91
N PHE A 192 0.96 -2.17 -11.47
CA PHE A 192 0.16 -0.96 -11.65
C PHE A 192 -0.15 -0.25 -10.32
N VAL A 193 -0.62 -1.01 -9.32
CA VAL A 193 -0.87 -0.51 -7.96
C VAL A 193 0.42 0.00 -7.31
N GLY A 194 1.55 -0.69 -7.56
CA GLY A 194 2.86 -0.27 -7.10
C GLY A 194 3.29 1.10 -7.64
N ALA A 195 3.14 1.30 -8.92
CA ALA A 195 3.49 2.58 -9.53
C ALA A 195 2.60 3.74 -9.05
N LEU A 196 1.30 3.50 -8.83
CA LEU A 196 0.41 4.51 -8.22
C LEU A 196 0.89 4.87 -6.80
N ALA A 197 1.26 3.87 -6.00
CA ALA A 197 1.80 4.14 -4.66
C ALA A 197 3.10 4.95 -4.72
N MET A 198 4.02 4.62 -5.63
CA MET A 198 5.28 5.34 -5.81
C MET A 198 5.08 6.78 -6.29
N LEU A 199 4.05 7.05 -7.10
CA LEU A 199 3.69 8.41 -7.51
C LEU A 199 3.06 9.24 -6.39
N ILE A 200 2.54 8.59 -5.35
CA ILE A 200 2.04 9.27 -4.13
C ILE A 200 3.19 9.44 -3.14
N ASP A 201 3.90 8.36 -2.85
CA ASP A 201 5.03 8.32 -1.92
C ASP A 201 6.17 7.48 -2.53
N PRO A 202 7.22 8.11 -3.06
CA PRO A 202 8.34 7.40 -3.67
C PRO A 202 9.06 6.42 -2.74
N SER A 203 8.98 6.62 -1.42
CA SER A 203 9.59 5.71 -0.42
C SER A 203 8.99 4.30 -0.48
N THR A 204 7.78 4.15 -1.01
CA THR A 204 7.11 2.85 -1.20
C THR A 204 7.84 1.93 -2.17
N LEU A 205 8.76 2.45 -2.99
CA LEU A 205 9.66 1.64 -3.83
C LEU A 205 10.37 0.54 -3.03
N ILE A 206 10.70 0.81 -1.78
CA ILE A 206 11.34 -0.15 -0.88
C ILE A 206 10.45 -1.39 -0.70
N PHE A 207 9.16 -1.19 -0.41
CA PHE A 207 8.21 -2.29 -0.25
C PHE A 207 8.12 -3.16 -1.52
N TRP A 208 7.98 -2.52 -2.70
CA TRP A 208 7.85 -3.26 -3.97
C TRP A 208 9.14 -3.98 -4.36
N SER A 209 10.30 -3.39 -4.09
CA SER A 209 11.59 -4.05 -4.31
C SER A 209 11.70 -5.33 -3.49
N PHE A 210 11.39 -5.27 -2.20
CA PHE A 210 11.37 -6.45 -1.33
C PHE A 210 10.32 -7.48 -1.75
N ALA A 211 9.13 -7.04 -2.14
CA ALA A 211 8.06 -7.91 -2.61
C ALA A 211 8.46 -8.68 -3.88
N CYS A 212 9.06 -7.99 -4.86
CA CYS A 212 9.57 -8.62 -6.08
C CYS A 212 10.68 -9.64 -5.78
N VAL A 213 11.64 -9.28 -4.91
CA VAL A 213 12.70 -10.19 -4.47
C VAL A 213 12.11 -11.42 -3.77
N THR A 214 11.12 -11.24 -2.89
CA THR A 214 10.47 -12.35 -2.17
C THR A 214 9.75 -13.30 -3.14
N VAL A 215 8.98 -12.76 -4.10
CA VAL A 215 8.28 -13.56 -5.13
C VAL A 215 9.28 -14.32 -6.00
N PHE A 216 10.34 -13.65 -6.43
CA PHE A 216 11.37 -14.28 -7.25
C PHE A 216 12.10 -15.40 -6.50
N SER A 217 12.53 -15.14 -5.26
CA SER A 217 13.17 -16.14 -4.38
C SER A 217 12.26 -17.33 -4.10
N TYR A 218 10.97 -17.10 -3.89
CA TYR A 218 9.98 -18.17 -3.73
C TYR A 218 9.91 -19.07 -4.96
N ASN A 219 9.84 -18.50 -6.17
CA ASN A 219 9.80 -19.28 -7.40
C ASN A 219 11.10 -20.05 -7.66
N ILE A 220 12.27 -19.49 -7.31
CA ILE A 220 13.54 -20.20 -7.37
C ILE A 220 13.51 -21.43 -6.43
N SER A 221 13.04 -21.24 -5.20
CA SER A 221 12.95 -22.34 -4.22
C SER A 221 12.01 -23.47 -4.66
N GLN A 222 11.00 -23.14 -5.46
CA GLN A 222 10.08 -24.12 -6.07
C GLN A 222 10.58 -24.69 -7.41
N LYS A 223 11.79 -24.32 -7.87
CA LYS A 223 12.38 -24.70 -9.16
C LYS A 223 11.61 -24.20 -10.40
N HIS A 224 10.80 -23.15 -10.25
CA HIS A 224 10.01 -22.52 -11.32
C HIS A 224 10.60 -21.16 -11.73
N LEU A 225 11.87 -21.11 -12.12
CA LEU A 225 12.60 -19.87 -12.41
C LEU A 225 11.95 -19.07 -13.55
N ALA A 226 11.50 -19.73 -14.62
CA ALA A 226 10.84 -19.08 -15.76
C ALA A 226 9.55 -18.37 -15.35
N ARG A 227 8.76 -18.96 -14.44
CA ARG A 227 7.55 -18.36 -13.87
C ARG A 227 7.88 -17.11 -13.04
N GLY A 228 8.91 -17.18 -12.19
CA GLY A 228 9.35 -16.02 -11.41
C GLY A 228 9.78 -14.85 -12.28
N PHE A 229 10.47 -15.14 -13.40
CA PHE A 229 10.87 -14.12 -14.36
C PHE A 229 9.66 -13.49 -15.09
N TYR A 230 8.71 -14.33 -15.51
CA TYR A 230 7.46 -13.86 -16.14
C TYR A 230 6.68 -12.91 -15.21
N GLN A 231 6.52 -13.27 -13.93
CA GLN A 231 5.82 -12.47 -12.93
C GLN A 231 6.52 -11.13 -12.68
N LEU A 232 7.85 -11.12 -12.64
CA LEU A 232 8.64 -9.90 -12.50
C LEU A 232 8.45 -8.99 -13.72
N LEU A 233 8.53 -9.54 -14.93
CA LEU A 233 8.27 -8.78 -16.17
C LEU A 233 6.84 -8.23 -16.21
N ALA A 234 5.84 -9.03 -15.82
CA ALA A 234 4.45 -8.60 -15.74
C ALA A 234 4.27 -7.42 -14.76
N SER A 235 4.94 -7.47 -13.60
CA SER A 235 4.94 -6.36 -12.65
C SER A 235 5.59 -5.10 -13.23
N ILE A 236 6.75 -5.23 -13.86
CA ILE A 236 7.43 -4.10 -14.52
C ILE A 236 6.55 -3.52 -15.62
N PHE A 237 5.90 -4.35 -16.43
CA PHE A 237 4.97 -3.89 -17.46
C PHE A 237 3.81 -3.08 -16.86
N GLY A 238 3.21 -3.57 -15.76
CA GLY A 238 2.19 -2.83 -15.03
C GLY A 238 2.68 -1.48 -14.52
N MET A 239 3.91 -1.41 -14.01
CA MET A 239 4.54 -0.14 -13.59
C MET A 239 4.75 0.82 -14.76
N ILE A 240 5.24 0.33 -15.89
CA ILE A 240 5.50 1.14 -17.09
C ILE A 240 4.23 1.82 -17.58
N LEU A 241 3.07 1.15 -17.53
CA LEU A 241 1.79 1.74 -17.96
C LEU A 241 1.47 3.02 -17.18
N VAL A 242 1.72 3.05 -15.88
CA VAL A 242 1.48 4.23 -15.04
C VAL A 242 2.58 5.27 -15.22
N PHE A 243 3.85 4.84 -15.17
CA PHE A 243 4.99 5.75 -15.29
C PHE A 243 5.09 6.38 -16.68
N TYR A 244 4.59 5.73 -17.72
CA TYR A 244 4.53 6.33 -19.06
C TYR A 244 3.68 7.60 -19.04
N THR A 245 2.51 7.55 -18.41
CA THR A 245 1.62 8.71 -18.29
C THR A 245 2.24 9.81 -17.41
N ALA A 246 2.74 9.46 -16.22
CA ALA A 246 3.38 10.42 -15.32
C ALA A 246 4.69 10.95 -15.91
N GLY A 247 5.47 10.12 -16.57
CA GLY A 247 6.72 10.46 -17.23
C GLY A 247 6.54 11.50 -18.33
N TYR A 248 5.44 11.44 -19.07
CA TYR A 248 5.11 12.46 -20.07
C TYR A 248 5.05 13.86 -19.42
N PHE A 249 4.38 14.01 -18.28
CA PHE A 249 4.31 15.28 -17.56
C PHE A 249 5.66 15.67 -16.97
N ILE A 250 6.38 14.74 -16.35
CA ILE A 250 7.68 14.99 -15.73
C ILE A 250 8.72 15.45 -16.77
N LEU A 251 8.71 14.85 -17.96
CA LEU A 251 9.62 15.21 -19.04
C LEU A 251 9.23 16.54 -19.69
N ASN A 252 7.95 16.78 -19.96
CA ASN A 252 7.49 18.04 -20.52
C ASN A 252 7.78 19.26 -19.61
N LEU A 253 7.65 19.06 -18.31
CA LEU A 253 7.96 20.10 -17.31
C LEU A 253 9.47 20.20 -17.03
N GLN A 254 10.32 19.37 -17.63
CA GLN A 254 11.76 19.31 -17.44
C GLN A 254 12.21 19.13 -15.97
N VAL A 255 11.37 18.47 -15.16
CA VAL A 255 11.59 18.28 -13.71
C VAL A 255 12.17 16.91 -13.35
N LEU A 256 12.59 16.10 -14.32
CA LEU A 256 13.09 14.75 -14.06
C LEU A 256 14.26 14.73 -13.06
N ASN A 257 15.28 15.56 -13.30
CA ASN A 257 16.46 15.61 -12.42
C ASN A 257 16.12 16.12 -11.01
N PRO A 258 15.43 17.26 -10.82
CA PRO A 258 15.03 17.69 -9.48
C PRO A 258 14.05 16.71 -8.82
N TYR A 259 13.14 16.08 -9.56
CA TYR A 259 12.26 15.03 -9.03
C TYR A 259 13.07 13.88 -8.44
N LEU A 260 13.97 13.27 -9.22
CA LEU A 260 14.79 12.14 -8.75
C LEU A 260 15.72 12.55 -7.59
N SER A 261 16.32 13.74 -7.64
CA SER A 261 17.21 14.20 -6.57
C SER A 261 16.47 14.41 -5.25
N GLN A 262 15.27 14.99 -5.27
CA GLN A 262 14.50 15.30 -4.07
C GLN A 262 13.75 14.09 -3.50
N THR A 263 13.23 13.21 -4.37
CA THR A 263 12.41 12.08 -3.92
C THR A 263 13.22 10.82 -3.65
N MET A 264 14.31 10.60 -4.38
CA MET A 264 15.12 9.37 -4.27
C MET A 264 16.45 9.61 -3.53
N ILE A 265 17.22 10.63 -3.95
CA ILE A 265 18.57 10.84 -3.41
C ILE A 265 18.54 11.53 -2.05
N TYR A 266 17.73 12.57 -1.90
CA TYR A 266 17.66 13.36 -0.67
C TYR A 266 17.31 12.54 0.59
N PRO A 267 16.34 11.62 0.58
CA PRO A 267 16.08 10.77 1.73
C PRO A 267 17.30 9.99 2.22
N PHE A 268 18.17 9.54 1.31
CA PHE A 268 19.43 8.87 1.71
C PHE A 268 20.44 9.82 2.33
N THR A 269 20.48 11.08 1.94
CA THR A 269 21.35 12.07 2.59
C THR A 269 20.88 12.41 4.00
N PHE A 270 19.59 12.31 4.26
CA PHE A 270 18.98 12.52 5.56
C PHE A 270 19.33 11.44 6.58
N PHE A 271 19.59 10.21 6.14
CA PHE A 271 20.13 9.17 7.03
C PHE A 271 21.44 9.59 7.70
N LYS A 272 22.22 10.43 7.05
CA LYS A 272 23.46 11.01 7.61
C LYS A 272 23.21 12.06 8.70
N SER A 273 22.05 12.71 8.71
CA SER A 273 21.74 13.84 9.60
C SER A 273 20.90 13.50 10.83
N GLY A 274 20.55 12.22 11.02
CA GLY A 274 19.92 11.74 12.27
C GLY A 274 18.44 12.10 12.48
N ASN A 275 17.70 12.45 11.44
CA ASN A 275 16.28 12.77 11.57
C ASN A 275 15.41 11.52 11.79
N LEU A 276 14.97 11.34 13.03
CA LEU A 276 14.23 10.15 13.52
C LEU A 276 12.88 9.93 12.80
N SER A 277 12.18 10.98 12.36
CA SER A 277 10.84 10.87 11.78
C SER A 277 10.83 10.18 10.41
N LEU A 278 11.86 10.41 9.60
CA LEU A 278 12.01 9.78 8.30
C LEU A 278 12.43 8.31 8.44
N LEU A 279 13.32 8.04 9.43
CA LEU A 279 13.69 6.68 9.84
C LEU A 279 12.46 5.88 10.28
N PHE A 280 11.52 6.52 10.98
CA PHE A 280 10.31 5.87 11.49
C PHE A 280 9.35 5.48 10.36
N GLY A 281 9.14 6.36 9.36
CA GLY A 281 8.33 6.04 8.17
C GLY A 281 8.93 4.89 7.36
N LEU A 282 10.25 4.88 7.16
CA LEU A 282 10.97 3.79 6.52
C LEU A 282 10.95 2.50 7.36
N ALA A 283 11.09 2.61 8.70
CA ALA A 283 11.03 1.47 9.61
C ALA A 283 9.64 0.79 9.58
N ILE A 284 8.56 1.55 9.50
CA ILE A 284 7.20 1.00 9.36
C ILE A 284 7.08 0.23 8.04
N GLN A 285 7.54 0.78 6.92
CA GLN A 285 7.48 0.10 5.62
C GLN A 285 8.36 -1.15 5.60
N LEU A 286 9.57 -1.08 6.16
CA LEU A 286 10.45 -2.23 6.35
C LEU A 286 9.82 -3.28 7.26
N PHE A 287 9.17 -2.88 8.34
CA PHE A 287 8.48 -3.79 9.25
C PHE A 287 7.34 -4.55 8.54
N PHE A 288 6.53 -3.87 7.74
CA PHE A 288 5.49 -4.53 6.94
C PHE A 288 6.10 -5.44 5.87
N ALA A 289 7.14 -5.00 5.16
CA ALA A 289 7.77 -5.79 4.12
C ALA A 289 8.49 -7.03 4.70
N LEU A 290 9.27 -6.87 5.77
CA LEU A 290 9.96 -7.95 6.46
C LEU A 290 8.99 -8.86 7.22
N GLY A 291 7.96 -8.28 7.86
CA GLY A 291 6.92 -9.03 8.56
C GLY A 291 6.19 -9.98 7.62
N LEU A 292 5.83 -9.53 6.42
CA LEU A 292 5.25 -10.39 5.38
C LEU A 292 6.22 -11.47 4.90
N GLY A 293 7.49 -11.11 4.69
CA GLY A 293 8.53 -12.06 4.29
C GLY A 293 8.79 -13.13 5.36
N LEU A 294 8.86 -12.74 6.63
CA LEU A 294 9.03 -13.66 7.75
C LEU A 294 7.83 -14.58 7.94
N LEU A 295 6.61 -14.05 7.80
CA LEU A 295 5.38 -14.83 7.96
C LEU A 295 5.22 -15.86 6.85
N THR A 296 5.49 -15.51 5.61
CA THR A 296 5.49 -16.46 4.49
C THR A 296 6.63 -17.50 4.62
N GLY A 297 7.79 -17.07 5.11
CA GLY A 297 8.91 -17.95 5.40
C GLY A 297 8.61 -18.92 6.53
N MET A 298 8.05 -18.46 7.64
CA MET A 298 7.65 -19.31 8.78
C MET A 298 6.56 -20.31 8.39
N GLU A 299 5.56 -19.90 7.61
CA GLU A 299 4.52 -20.82 7.14
C GLU A 299 5.12 -21.95 6.29
N ASN A 300 6.06 -21.63 5.41
CA ASN A 300 6.77 -22.65 4.63
C ASN A 300 7.63 -23.59 5.49
N VAL A 301 8.27 -23.07 6.54
CA VAL A 301 9.07 -23.85 7.48
C VAL A 301 8.17 -24.78 8.30
N ILE A 302 7.08 -24.25 8.87
CA ILE A 302 6.10 -25.04 9.65
C ILE A 302 5.50 -26.15 8.80
N ARG A 303 5.16 -25.88 7.54
CA ARG A 303 4.65 -26.88 6.61
C ARG A 303 5.66 -27.97 6.30
N ARG A 304 6.95 -27.63 6.13
CA ARG A 304 8.01 -28.63 5.93
C ARG A 304 8.19 -29.53 7.15
N PHE A 305 8.12 -28.98 8.35
CA PHE A 305 8.19 -29.78 9.57
C PHE A 305 6.96 -30.68 9.72
N LYS A 306 5.77 -30.25 9.39
CA LYS A 306 4.55 -31.03 9.48
C LYS A 306 4.51 -32.18 8.44
N ASN A 307 4.98 -31.93 7.21
CA ASN A 307 5.06 -32.99 6.17
C ASN A 307 6.19 -33.98 6.39
N ASN A 308 7.16 -33.70 7.27
CA ASN A 308 8.22 -34.68 7.64
C ASN A 308 7.87 -35.47 8.88
N SER A 309 6.76 -35.20 9.55
CA SER A 309 6.28 -35.90 10.74
C SER A 309 5.13 -36.88 10.46
N ASP A 310 4.59 -36.87 9.25
CA ASP A 310 3.66 -37.87 8.69
C ASP A 310 4.39 -38.78 7.69
#